data_c0fbc1081e50cfd8a31933cfbb0f848d
#
_entry.id   c0fbc1081e50cfd8a31933cfbb0f848d
#
_cell.length_a   1.000
_cell.length_b   1.000
_cell.length_c   1.000
_cell.angle_alpha   90.00
_cell.angle_beta   90.00
_cell.angle_gamma   90.00
#
_symmetry.space_group_name_H-M   'P 1'
#
loop_
_entity.id
_entity.type
_entity.pdbx_description
1 polymer ?
#
loop_
_entity_poly.entity_id
_entity_poly.type
_entity_poly.pdbx_seq_one_letter_code
_entity_poly.pdbx_strand_id
1 'polypeptide(L)'
;MIRDITLGQYFPGESAIHRLDPRVKIIATLLFIIELFIVDNFIGFAIAAVYLGAVIAVSRVPLSFIVRGLKPVIIILLFTFALNIFMVDGQIIWQWKFLHITVEGVRLAVFMAIRIILLLIGSSMLTLCTRPLSLTDGIERLLSPFKKIGLPAHEIAMMMTIALRFIPTLLEETDKILKAQQARGADFESGGLIQKAKALIPILVPLFVSAFRIAMDLAMAMESRCYRGGEHRTRMHEMKLKGMDWAAIAFLVVFLAMIIIESRIF
;
A
#
# COMPACT_ATOMS: atom_id res chain seq x y z
N MET A 1 -16.90 -5.65 15.79
CA MET A 1 -15.73 -4.79 15.53
C MET A 1 -14.63 -5.42 14.66
N ILE A 2 -14.43 -6.75 14.63
CA ILE A 2 -13.35 -7.39 13.83
C ILE A 2 -13.80 -7.75 12.40
N ARG A 3 -15.10 -7.70 12.10
CA ARG A 3 -15.66 -8.06 10.77
C ARG A 3 -15.35 -7.13 9.61
N ASP A 4 -14.84 -5.93 9.89
CA ASP A 4 -14.56 -4.91 8.86
C ASP A 4 -13.09 -4.84 8.43
N ILE A 5 -12.25 -5.78 8.88
CA ILE A 5 -10.88 -5.91 8.41
C ILE A 5 -10.91 -6.58 7.02
N THR A 6 -11.19 -5.78 6.00
CA THR A 6 -10.97 -6.22 4.62
C THR A 6 -9.47 -6.41 4.43
N LEU A 7 -9.04 -7.65 4.25
CA LEU A 7 -7.68 -8.03 3.90
C LEU A 7 -7.31 -7.42 2.55
N GLY A 8 -6.67 -6.23 2.60
CA GLY A 8 -6.32 -5.45 1.44
C GLY A 8 -7.54 -4.70 0.86
N GLN A 9 -7.32 -3.45 0.45
CA GLN A 9 -8.34 -2.61 -0.20
C GLN A 9 -8.55 -3.01 -1.68
N TYR A 10 -8.33 -4.30 -2.05
CA TYR A 10 -8.48 -4.74 -3.42
C TYR A 10 -9.93 -4.61 -3.88
N PHE A 11 -10.13 -3.83 -4.95
CA PHE A 11 -11.41 -3.74 -5.64
C PHE A 11 -11.47 -4.77 -6.78
N PRO A 12 -12.35 -5.78 -6.71
CA PRO A 12 -12.46 -6.78 -7.78
C PRO A 12 -12.96 -6.12 -9.05
N GLY A 13 -12.15 -6.13 -10.11
CA GLY A 13 -12.44 -5.56 -11.41
C GLY A 13 -11.72 -6.30 -12.53
N GLU A 14 -12.22 -6.18 -13.74
CA GLU A 14 -11.67 -6.82 -14.95
C GLU A 14 -11.04 -5.82 -15.92
N SER A 15 -10.63 -4.64 -15.46
CA SER A 15 -10.03 -3.64 -16.33
C SER A 15 -8.63 -4.06 -16.84
N ALA A 16 -8.14 -3.35 -17.87
CA ALA A 16 -6.80 -3.56 -18.41
C ALA A 16 -5.73 -3.48 -17.29
N ILE A 17 -5.86 -2.52 -16.37
CA ILE A 17 -4.93 -2.35 -15.25
C ILE A 17 -4.97 -3.54 -14.29
N HIS A 18 -6.15 -4.11 -14.00
CA HIS A 18 -6.24 -5.30 -13.13
C HIS A 18 -5.52 -6.50 -13.73
N ARG A 19 -5.50 -6.63 -15.07
CA ARG A 19 -4.89 -7.75 -15.82
C ARG A 19 -3.39 -7.60 -16.06
N LEU A 20 -2.80 -6.42 -15.78
CA LEU A 20 -1.35 -6.20 -15.90
C LEU A 20 -0.55 -7.04 -14.93
N ASP A 21 0.69 -7.39 -15.33
CA ASP A 21 1.64 -8.09 -14.49
C ASP A 21 1.96 -7.27 -13.22
N PRO A 22 1.89 -7.87 -12.01
CA PRO A 22 2.16 -7.18 -10.76
C PRO A 22 3.53 -6.49 -10.71
N ARG A 23 4.54 -7.03 -11.37
CA ARG A 23 5.89 -6.44 -11.45
C ARG A 23 5.86 -5.07 -12.13
N VAL A 24 5.13 -4.98 -13.24
CA VAL A 24 4.98 -3.72 -13.99
C VAL A 24 4.26 -2.68 -13.13
N LYS A 25 3.22 -3.07 -12.41
CA LYS A 25 2.48 -2.17 -11.51
C LYS A 25 3.35 -1.66 -10.37
N ILE A 26 4.13 -2.54 -9.72
CA ILE A 26 5.04 -2.16 -8.62
C ILE A 26 6.08 -1.15 -9.14
N ILE A 27 6.75 -1.46 -10.26
CA ILE A 27 7.77 -0.58 -10.85
C ILE A 27 7.14 0.75 -11.26
N ALA A 28 5.98 0.73 -11.93
CA ALA A 28 5.29 1.94 -12.36
C ALA A 28 4.90 2.83 -11.17
N THR A 29 4.41 2.25 -10.08
CA THR A 29 4.07 3.00 -8.87
C THR A 29 5.32 3.59 -8.20
N LEU A 30 6.41 2.83 -8.09
CA LEU A 30 7.66 3.33 -7.53
C LEU A 30 8.25 4.48 -8.35
N LEU A 31 8.27 4.34 -9.68
CA LEU A 31 8.75 5.39 -10.55
C LEU A 31 7.87 6.64 -10.48
N PHE A 32 6.54 6.47 -10.48
CA PHE A 32 5.61 7.58 -10.29
C PHE A 32 5.84 8.33 -8.96
N ILE A 33 6.11 7.60 -7.86
CA ILE A 33 6.44 8.22 -6.58
C ILE A 33 7.74 9.02 -6.69
N ILE A 34 8.80 8.45 -7.27
CA ILE A 34 10.09 9.12 -7.42
C ILE A 34 9.95 10.39 -8.28
N GLU A 35 9.22 10.32 -9.38
CA GLU A 35 8.96 11.45 -10.26
C GLU A 35 8.27 12.61 -9.57
N LEU A 36 7.25 12.32 -8.74
CA LEU A 36 6.55 13.37 -7.98
C LEU A 36 7.47 14.12 -7.00
N PHE A 37 8.60 13.53 -6.59
CA PHE A 37 9.61 14.24 -5.78
C PHE A 37 10.56 15.09 -6.63
N ILE A 38 10.71 14.77 -7.90
CA ILE A 38 11.58 15.52 -8.84
C ILE A 38 10.84 16.74 -9.40
N VAL A 39 9.51 16.68 -9.48
CA VAL A 39 8.69 17.75 -10.02
C VAL A 39 8.60 18.92 -9.04
N ASP A 40 9.04 20.12 -9.50
CA ASP A 40 8.99 21.38 -8.77
C ASP A 40 8.16 22.47 -9.46
N ASN A 41 7.48 22.14 -10.57
CA ASN A 41 6.68 23.06 -11.38
C ASN A 41 5.21 22.62 -11.49
N PHE A 42 4.30 23.60 -11.66
CA PHE A 42 2.87 23.30 -11.85
C PHE A 42 2.59 22.49 -13.11
N ILE A 43 3.41 22.65 -14.16
CA ILE A 43 3.26 21.92 -15.42
C ILE A 43 3.54 20.41 -15.17
N GLY A 44 4.61 20.08 -14.47
CA GLY A 44 4.93 18.70 -14.12
C GLY A 44 3.83 18.04 -13.27
N PHE A 45 3.25 18.77 -12.31
CA PHE A 45 2.09 18.26 -11.56
C PHE A 45 0.84 18.07 -12.44
N ALA A 46 0.62 18.93 -13.44
CA ALA A 46 -0.48 18.75 -14.39
C ALA A 46 -0.26 17.49 -15.25
N ILE A 47 0.95 17.25 -15.73
CA ILE A 47 1.32 16.03 -16.48
C ILE A 47 1.09 14.78 -15.59
N ALA A 48 1.56 14.82 -14.34
CA ALA A 48 1.36 13.72 -13.39
C ALA A 48 -0.12 13.47 -13.07
N ALA A 49 -0.92 14.54 -12.93
CA ALA A 49 -2.35 14.44 -12.72
C ALA A 49 -3.08 13.84 -13.93
N VAL A 50 -2.70 14.22 -15.17
CA VAL A 50 -3.25 13.64 -16.40
C VAL A 50 -2.88 12.15 -16.51
N TYR A 51 -1.62 11.78 -16.24
CA TYR A 51 -1.20 10.39 -16.21
C TYR A 51 -2.04 9.57 -15.21
N LEU A 52 -2.14 10.04 -13.98
CA LEU A 52 -2.90 9.37 -12.93
C LEU A 52 -4.39 9.31 -13.27
N GLY A 53 -4.95 10.38 -13.84
CA GLY A 53 -6.33 10.44 -14.33
C GLY A 53 -6.60 9.39 -15.42
N ALA A 54 -5.67 9.21 -16.36
CA ALA A 54 -5.75 8.15 -17.37
C ALA A 54 -5.72 6.75 -16.75
N VAL A 55 -4.83 6.53 -15.77
CA VAL A 55 -4.76 5.27 -15.01
C VAL A 55 -6.08 5.00 -14.29
N ILE A 56 -6.66 5.99 -13.61
CA ILE A 56 -7.96 5.86 -12.92
C ILE A 56 -9.08 5.54 -13.92
N ALA A 57 -9.16 6.27 -15.02
CA ALA A 57 -10.18 6.06 -16.06
C ALA A 57 -10.13 4.64 -16.64
N VAL A 58 -8.93 4.15 -16.98
CA VAL A 58 -8.74 2.79 -17.51
C VAL A 58 -8.98 1.73 -16.42
N SER A 59 -8.72 2.01 -15.15
CA SER A 59 -8.92 1.07 -14.03
C SER A 59 -10.39 0.78 -13.76
N ARG A 60 -11.30 1.70 -14.10
CA ARG A 60 -12.74 1.65 -13.80
C ARG A 60 -13.03 1.52 -12.29
N VAL A 61 -12.11 1.91 -11.43
CA VAL A 61 -12.33 1.95 -9.99
C VAL A 61 -13.22 3.15 -9.66
N PRO A 62 -14.31 3.00 -8.89
CA PRO A 62 -15.17 4.12 -8.51
C PRO A 62 -14.40 5.15 -7.68
N LEU A 63 -14.51 6.43 -8.04
CA LEU A 63 -13.84 7.53 -7.34
C LEU A 63 -14.15 7.57 -5.84
N SER A 64 -15.32 7.08 -5.44
CA SER A 64 -15.71 6.99 -4.03
C SER A 64 -14.76 6.14 -3.18
N PHE A 65 -14.17 5.08 -3.74
CA PHE A 65 -13.17 4.27 -3.05
C PHE A 65 -11.84 4.99 -2.90
N ILE A 66 -11.43 5.72 -3.95
CA ILE A 66 -10.19 6.52 -3.95
C ILE A 66 -10.31 7.65 -2.92
N VAL A 67 -11.40 8.42 -2.94
CA VAL A 67 -11.64 9.52 -2.00
C VAL A 67 -11.78 9.02 -0.55
N ARG A 68 -12.34 7.84 -0.35
CA ARG A 68 -12.43 7.24 0.99
C ARG A 68 -11.05 6.96 1.58
N GLY A 69 -10.08 6.56 0.74
CA GLY A 69 -8.68 6.40 1.13
C GLY A 69 -7.98 7.71 1.53
N LEU A 70 -8.42 8.86 0.99
CA LEU A 70 -7.89 10.18 1.36
C LEU A 70 -8.43 10.71 2.70
N LYS A 71 -9.63 10.27 3.10
CA LYS A 71 -10.33 10.82 4.27
C LYS A 71 -9.49 10.87 5.56
N PRO A 72 -8.74 9.82 5.98
CA PRO A 72 -7.95 9.87 7.19
C PRO A 72 -6.76 10.83 7.10
N VAL A 73 -6.29 11.14 5.88
CA VAL A 73 -5.11 11.99 5.64
C VAL A 73 -5.49 13.46 5.48
N ILE A 74 -6.77 13.78 5.25
CA ILE A 74 -7.24 15.17 5.09
C ILE A 74 -6.86 16.03 6.29
N ILE A 75 -6.95 15.50 7.51
CA ILE A 75 -6.62 16.26 8.73
C ILE A 75 -5.13 16.62 8.74
N ILE A 76 -4.25 15.67 8.42
CA ILE A 76 -2.82 15.91 8.35
C ILE A 76 -2.48 16.86 7.21
N LEU A 77 -3.15 16.72 6.07
CA LEU A 77 -2.97 17.59 4.92
C LEU A 77 -3.39 19.04 5.22
N LEU A 78 -4.52 19.26 5.89
CA LEU A 78 -4.96 20.58 6.32
C LEU A 78 -3.98 21.18 7.34
N PHE A 79 -3.47 20.38 8.25
CA PHE A 79 -2.50 20.84 9.24
C PHE A 79 -1.16 21.25 8.59
N THR A 80 -0.61 20.42 7.70
CA THR A 80 0.61 20.76 6.95
C THR A 80 0.42 21.95 6.03
N PHE A 81 -0.74 22.05 5.39
CA PHE A 81 -1.10 23.19 4.55
C PHE A 81 -1.12 24.50 5.37
N ALA A 82 -1.77 24.48 6.54
CA ALA A 82 -1.79 25.63 7.45
C ALA A 82 -0.38 26.00 7.94
N LEU A 83 0.43 25.01 8.36
CA LEU A 83 1.80 25.28 8.79
C LEU A 83 2.63 25.96 7.68
N ASN A 84 2.56 25.44 6.44
CA ASN A 84 3.33 26.02 5.34
C ASN A 84 2.90 27.44 5.00
N ILE A 85 1.61 27.78 5.09
CA ILE A 85 1.12 29.14 4.84
C ILE A 85 1.67 30.14 5.86
N PHE A 86 1.71 29.75 7.15
CA PHE A 86 2.00 30.68 8.24
C PHE A 86 3.46 30.68 8.69
N MET A 87 4.24 29.62 8.41
CA MET A 87 5.61 29.47 8.91
C MET A 87 6.70 29.69 7.86
N VAL A 88 6.33 29.83 6.59
CA VAL A 88 7.30 30.06 5.51
C VAL A 88 7.53 31.54 5.32
N ASP A 89 8.78 31.97 5.47
CA ASP A 89 9.20 33.34 5.25
C ASP A 89 9.20 33.70 3.75
N GLY A 90 8.85 34.95 3.43
CA GLY A 90 8.82 35.43 2.05
C GLY A 90 8.13 36.78 1.92
N GLN A 91 7.66 37.12 0.69
CA GLN A 91 6.93 38.35 0.44
C GLN A 91 5.57 38.30 1.12
N ILE A 92 5.35 39.20 2.09
CA ILE A 92 4.14 39.25 2.90
C ILE A 92 2.97 39.78 2.05
N ILE A 93 1.92 38.97 1.89
CA ILE A 93 0.65 39.36 1.29
C ILE A 93 -0.26 39.99 2.36
N TRP A 94 -0.28 39.38 3.54
CA TRP A 94 -1.14 39.78 4.63
C TRP A 94 -0.49 39.47 5.99
N GLN A 95 -0.57 40.45 6.91
CA GLN A 95 0.04 40.33 8.23
C GLN A 95 -1.00 40.63 9.31
N TRP A 96 -1.12 39.68 10.27
CA TRP A 96 -1.95 39.87 11.45
C TRP A 96 -1.18 39.46 12.71
N LYS A 97 -0.66 40.45 13.42
CA LYS A 97 0.18 40.27 14.62
C LYS A 97 1.38 39.37 14.38
N PHE A 98 1.27 38.07 14.79
CA PHE A 98 2.33 37.06 14.68
C PHE A 98 2.18 36.15 13.47
N LEU A 99 1.07 36.23 12.72
CA LEU A 99 0.80 35.38 11.57
C LEU A 99 1.03 36.16 10.28
N HIS A 100 1.92 35.63 9.44
CA HIS A 100 2.23 36.22 8.14
C HIS A 100 1.83 35.22 7.06
N ILE A 101 1.07 35.69 6.07
CA ILE A 101 0.81 34.92 4.86
C ILE A 101 1.74 35.46 3.79
N THR A 102 2.61 34.57 3.27
CA THR A 102 3.60 34.91 2.24
C THR A 102 3.24 34.29 0.90
N VAL A 103 3.69 34.87 -0.22
CA VAL A 103 3.49 34.32 -1.57
C VAL A 103 4.15 32.95 -1.65
N GLU A 104 5.38 32.83 -1.13
CA GLU A 104 6.17 31.63 -1.11
C GLU A 104 5.52 30.54 -0.24
N GLY A 105 4.96 30.93 0.92
CA GLY A 105 4.24 30.01 1.79
C GLY A 105 3.00 29.43 1.15
N VAL A 106 2.19 30.25 0.47
CA VAL A 106 1.00 29.78 -0.26
C VAL A 106 1.42 28.86 -1.41
N ARG A 107 2.44 29.28 -2.18
CA ARG A 107 2.96 28.45 -3.28
C ARG A 107 3.41 27.09 -2.76
N LEU A 108 4.25 27.03 -1.74
CA LEU A 108 4.75 25.81 -1.15
C LEU A 108 3.63 24.94 -0.58
N ALA A 109 2.66 25.55 0.12
CA ALA A 109 1.51 24.82 0.68
C ALA A 109 0.70 24.13 -0.41
N VAL A 110 0.41 24.83 -1.52
CA VAL A 110 -0.30 24.26 -2.67
C VAL A 110 0.51 23.14 -3.34
N PHE A 111 1.80 23.34 -3.56
CA PHE A 111 2.68 22.32 -4.13
C PHE A 111 2.70 21.05 -3.28
N MET A 112 2.88 21.20 -1.96
CA MET A 112 2.90 20.07 -1.03
C MET A 112 1.53 19.37 -0.97
N ALA A 113 0.43 20.12 -0.97
CA ALA A 113 -0.91 19.55 -0.97
C ALA A 113 -1.17 18.70 -2.23
N ILE A 114 -0.86 19.23 -3.42
CA ILE A 114 -0.99 18.51 -4.69
C ILE A 114 -0.11 17.26 -4.67
N ARG A 115 1.16 17.38 -4.28
CA ARG A 115 2.11 16.27 -4.19
C ARG A 115 1.58 15.14 -3.31
N ILE A 116 1.13 15.46 -2.09
CA ILE A 116 0.60 14.46 -1.15
C ILE A 116 -0.65 13.78 -1.72
N ILE A 117 -1.57 14.53 -2.31
CA ILE A 117 -2.79 13.98 -2.91
C ILE A 117 -2.44 13.01 -4.06
N LEU A 118 -1.55 13.40 -4.98
CA LEU A 118 -1.14 12.55 -6.10
C LEU A 118 -0.40 11.29 -5.63
N LEU A 119 0.49 11.42 -4.62
CA LEU A 119 1.19 10.28 -4.01
C LEU A 119 0.21 9.28 -3.39
N LEU A 120 -0.77 9.77 -2.63
CA LEU A 120 -1.75 8.92 -1.97
C LEU A 120 -2.65 8.20 -2.99
N ILE A 121 -3.12 8.91 -4.00
CA ILE A 121 -3.95 8.31 -5.04
C ILE A 121 -3.14 7.29 -5.83
N GLY A 122 -1.93 7.65 -6.27
CA GLY A 122 -1.06 6.77 -7.05
C GLY A 122 -0.70 5.48 -6.32
N SER A 123 -0.30 5.57 -5.04
CA SER A 123 -0.01 4.39 -4.21
C SER A 123 -1.26 3.55 -3.93
N SER A 124 -2.42 4.19 -3.71
CA SER A 124 -3.69 3.49 -3.49
C SER A 124 -4.12 2.70 -4.73
N MET A 125 -3.82 3.18 -5.94
CA MET A 125 -4.15 2.47 -7.17
C MET A 125 -3.46 1.10 -7.27
N LEU A 126 -2.23 0.95 -6.75
CA LEU A 126 -1.54 -0.33 -6.70
C LEU A 126 -2.33 -1.35 -5.86
N THR A 127 -2.77 -0.94 -4.66
CA THR A 127 -3.50 -1.84 -3.74
C THR A 127 -4.92 -2.11 -4.19
N LEU A 128 -5.60 -1.12 -4.79
CA LEU A 128 -6.95 -1.27 -5.33
C LEU A 128 -7.00 -2.19 -6.56
N CYS A 129 -5.96 -2.16 -7.42
CA CYS A 129 -5.94 -2.91 -8.68
C CYS A 129 -5.11 -4.20 -8.63
N THR A 130 -4.52 -4.57 -7.48
CA THR A 130 -3.66 -5.76 -7.39
C THR A 130 -4.05 -6.62 -6.20
N ARG A 131 -4.29 -7.92 -6.46
CA ARG A 131 -4.57 -8.89 -5.39
C ARG A 131 -3.34 -9.04 -4.49
N PRO A 132 -3.48 -9.12 -3.15
CA PRO A 132 -2.35 -9.25 -2.24
C PRO A 132 -1.43 -10.44 -2.57
N LEU A 133 -1.99 -11.61 -2.91
CA LEU A 133 -1.19 -12.77 -3.33
C LEU A 133 -0.39 -12.52 -4.61
N SER A 134 -0.99 -11.83 -5.60
CA SER A 134 -0.27 -11.48 -6.82
C SER A 134 0.83 -10.45 -6.57
N LEU A 135 0.63 -9.57 -5.58
CA LEU A 135 1.65 -8.60 -5.17
C LEU A 135 2.87 -9.30 -4.56
N THR A 136 2.66 -10.32 -3.70
CA THR A 136 3.75 -11.12 -3.14
C THR A 136 4.54 -11.85 -4.22
N ASP A 137 3.87 -12.43 -5.21
CA ASP A 137 4.51 -13.07 -6.36
C ASP A 137 5.35 -12.08 -7.19
N GLY A 138 4.82 -10.84 -7.37
CA GLY A 138 5.53 -9.76 -8.05
C GLY A 138 6.80 -9.36 -7.30
N ILE A 139 6.71 -9.18 -5.98
CA ILE A 139 7.84 -8.85 -5.11
C ILE A 139 8.91 -9.95 -5.16
N GLU A 140 8.52 -11.23 -5.07
CA GLU A 140 9.47 -12.35 -5.18
C GLU A 140 10.27 -12.29 -6.49
N ARG A 141 9.59 -12.04 -7.62
CA ARG A 141 10.26 -11.95 -8.91
C ARG A 141 11.20 -10.74 -8.99
N LEU A 142 10.80 -9.60 -8.44
CA LEU A 142 11.65 -8.40 -8.38
C LEU A 142 12.85 -8.60 -7.45
N LEU A 143 12.71 -9.36 -6.38
CA LEU A 143 13.79 -9.68 -5.45
C LEU A 143 14.67 -10.84 -5.92
N SER A 144 14.21 -11.64 -6.90
CA SER A 144 14.95 -12.81 -7.41
C SER A 144 16.39 -12.51 -7.88
N PRO A 145 16.70 -11.38 -8.55
CA PRO A 145 18.08 -11.03 -8.92
C PRO A 145 19.02 -10.88 -7.72
N PHE A 146 18.46 -10.46 -6.58
CA PHE A 146 19.21 -10.24 -5.33
C PHE A 146 19.54 -11.53 -4.57
N LYS A 147 19.05 -12.68 -5.04
CA LYS A 147 19.47 -14.00 -4.53
C LYS A 147 20.99 -14.20 -4.58
N LYS A 148 21.66 -13.57 -5.58
CA LYS A 148 23.12 -13.59 -5.72
C LYS A 148 23.85 -12.90 -4.56
N ILE A 149 23.19 -12.00 -3.85
CA ILE A 149 23.73 -11.24 -2.70
C ILE A 149 23.31 -11.91 -1.37
N GLY A 150 22.68 -13.11 -1.43
CA GLY A 150 22.26 -13.85 -0.25
C GLY A 150 20.82 -13.56 0.24
N LEU A 151 20.02 -12.79 -0.52
CA LEU A 151 18.64 -12.53 -0.13
C LEU A 151 17.75 -13.75 -0.39
N PRO A 152 17.07 -14.32 0.63
CA PRO A 152 16.19 -15.48 0.48
C PRO A 152 14.82 -15.07 -0.06
N ALA A 153 14.77 -14.57 -1.30
CA ALA A 153 13.56 -13.97 -1.90
C ALA A 153 12.38 -14.96 -1.96
N HIS A 154 12.66 -16.24 -2.21
CA HIS A 154 11.62 -17.27 -2.27
C HIS A 154 11.02 -17.54 -0.89
N GLU A 155 11.86 -17.66 0.14
CA GLU A 155 11.45 -17.92 1.52
C GLU A 155 10.61 -16.75 2.06
N ILE A 156 11.01 -15.51 1.77
CA ILE A 156 10.25 -14.31 2.14
C ILE A 156 8.87 -14.33 1.49
N ALA A 157 8.80 -14.58 0.18
CA ALA A 157 7.52 -14.61 -0.53
C ALA A 157 6.61 -15.75 -0.05
N MET A 158 7.19 -16.90 0.26
CA MET A 158 6.45 -18.02 0.83
C MET A 158 5.89 -17.66 2.21
N MET A 159 6.70 -17.07 3.09
CA MET A 159 6.22 -16.59 4.40
C MET A 159 5.07 -15.59 4.25
N MET A 160 5.18 -14.62 3.33
CA MET A 160 4.13 -13.65 3.05
C MET A 160 2.85 -14.34 2.53
N THR A 161 2.98 -15.31 1.64
CA THR A 161 1.85 -16.06 1.08
C THR A 161 1.14 -16.88 2.16
N ILE A 162 1.90 -17.55 3.03
CA ILE A 162 1.38 -18.30 4.17
C ILE A 162 0.67 -17.36 5.14
N ALA A 163 1.30 -16.23 5.48
CA ALA A 163 0.71 -15.23 6.38
C ALA A 163 -0.62 -14.71 5.82
N LEU A 164 -0.67 -14.27 4.55
CA LEU A 164 -1.90 -13.78 3.91
C LEU A 164 -3.02 -14.82 3.89
N ARG A 165 -2.67 -16.10 3.75
CA ARG A 165 -3.63 -17.20 3.77
C ARG A 165 -4.19 -17.45 5.17
N PHE A 166 -3.35 -17.35 6.21
CA PHE A 166 -3.76 -17.65 7.58
C PHE A 166 -4.38 -16.48 8.33
N ILE A 167 -4.21 -15.23 7.87
CA ILE A 167 -4.87 -14.08 8.51
C ILE A 167 -6.38 -14.27 8.67
N PRO A 168 -7.18 -14.68 7.64
CA PRO A 168 -8.60 -14.95 7.83
C PRO A 168 -8.88 -16.02 8.90
N THR A 169 -8.13 -17.11 8.86
CA THR A 169 -8.26 -18.21 9.82
C THR A 169 -7.98 -17.76 11.26
N LEU A 170 -6.92 -16.96 11.45
CA LEU A 170 -6.59 -16.41 12.76
C LEU A 170 -7.60 -15.38 13.25
N LEU A 171 -8.21 -14.59 12.34
CA LEU A 171 -9.30 -13.68 12.70
C LEU A 171 -10.55 -14.45 13.18
N GLU A 172 -10.93 -15.52 12.47
CA GLU A 172 -12.03 -16.39 12.89
C GLU A 172 -11.75 -17.06 14.23
N GLU A 173 -10.52 -17.52 14.45
CA GLU A 173 -10.11 -18.11 15.72
C GLU A 173 -10.13 -17.08 16.85
N THR A 174 -9.69 -15.86 16.59
CA THR A 174 -9.75 -14.74 17.53
C THR A 174 -11.21 -14.45 17.94
N ASP A 175 -12.14 -14.43 16.99
CA ASP A 175 -13.57 -14.22 17.26
C ASP A 175 -14.14 -15.35 18.14
N LYS A 176 -13.74 -16.62 17.91
CA LYS A 176 -14.16 -17.76 18.72
C LYS A 176 -13.62 -17.65 20.15
N ILE A 177 -12.33 -17.36 20.30
CA ILE A 177 -11.68 -17.19 21.60
C ILE A 177 -12.32 -16.03 22.35
N LEU A 178 -12.55 -14.88 21.69
CA LEU A 178 -13.19 -13.71 22.28
C LEU A 178 -14.57 -14.06 22.87
N LYS A 179 -15.43 -14.72 22.08
CA LYS A 179 -16.76 -15.16 22.52
C LYS A 179 -16.68 -16.13 23.68
N ALA A 180 -15.74 -17.06 23.63
CA ALA A 180 -15.54 -18.02 24.72
C ALA A 180 -15.11 -17.35 26.03
N GLN A 181 -14.23 -16.35 25.96
CA GLN A 181 -13.76 -15.59 27.12
C GLN A 181 -14.88 -14.67 27.68
N GLN A 182 -15.68 -14.05 26.80
CA GLN A 182 -16.86 -13.28 27.21
C GLN A 182 -17.88 -14.17 27.95
N ALA A 183 -18.14 -15.39 27.47
CA ALA A 183 -19.02 -16.35 28.15
C ALA A 183 -18.50 -16.80 29.54
N ARG A 184 -17.16 -16.69 29.75
CA ARG A 184 -16.51 -16.93 31.05
C ARG A 184 -16.49 -15.69 31.96
N GLY A 185 -17.14 -14.59 31.55
CA GLY A 185 -17.23 -13.36 32.33
C GLY A 185 -16.09 -12.39 32.13
N ALA A 186 -15.25 -12.56 31.09
CA ALA A 186 -14.22 -11.61 30.79
C ALA A 186 -14.83 -10.30 30.22
N ASP A 187 -14.46 -9.18 30.81
CA ASP A 187 -14.87 -7.84 30.35
C ASP A 187 -13.68 -7.14 29.64
N PHE A 188 -13.89 -6.78 28.39
CA PHE A 188 -12.86 -6.14 27.53
C PHE A 188 -13.12 -4.65 27.33
N GLU A 189 -14.24 -4.12 27.80
CA GLU A 189 -14.68 -2.76 27.52
C GLU A 189 -14.51 -1.81 28.72
N SER A 190 -14.65 -2.32 29.95
CA SER A 190 -14.56 -1.51 31.16
C SER A 190 -13.12 -1.35 31.66
N GLY A 191 -12.88 -0.26 32.37
CA GLY A 191 -11.61 0.01 33.04
C GLY A 191 -10.61 0.90 32.28
N GLY A 192 -9.48 1.18 32.96
CA GLY A 192 -8.39 1.99 32.42
C GLY A 192 -7.56 1.24 31.37
N LEU A 193 -6.66 1.96 30.66
CA LEU A 193 -5.82 1.41 29.58
C LEU A 193 -5.02 0.16 30.02
N ILE A 194 -4.48 0.15 31.24
CA ILE A 194 -3.71 -0.98 31.78
C ILE A 194 -4.62 -2.20 32.02
N GLN A 195 -5.85 -1.99 32.50
CA GLN A 195 -6.81 -3.07 32.71
C GLN A 195 -7.27 -3.68 31.38
N LYS A 196 -7.54 -2.83 30.38
CA LYS A 196 -7.84 -3.28 29.02
C LYS A 196 -6.70 -4.09 28.40
N ALA A 197 -5.44 -3.65 28.58
CA ALA A 197 -4.29 -4.42 28.12
C ALA A 197 -4.16 -5.79 28.83
N LYS A 198 -4.39 -5.86 30.15
CA LYS A 198 -4.41 -7.12 30.89
C LYS A 198 -5.56 -8.05 30.46
N ALA A 199 -6.72 -7.49 30.15
CA ALA A 199 -7.87 -8.24 29.65
C ALA A 199 -7.62 -8.93 28.29
N LEU A 200 -6.65 -8.45 27.48
CA LEU A 200 -6.27 -9.10 26.23
C LEU A 200 -5.41 -10.37 26.42
N ILE A 201 -4.75 -10.56 27.57
CA ILE A 201 -3.88 -11.73 27.82
C ILE A 201 -4.63 -13.06 27.66
N PRO A 202 -5.85 -13.24 28.20
CA PRO A 202 -6.64 -14.46 28.02
C PRO A 202 -7.04 -14.76 26.57
N ILE A 203 -6.94 -13.78 25.66
CA ILE A 203 -7.15 -13.97 24.21
C ILE A 203 -5.82 -14.30 23.55
N LEU A 204 -4.74 -13.58 23.87
CA LEU A 204 -3.44 -13.74 23.24
C LEU A 204 -2.83 -15.12 23.45
N VAL A 205 -2.88 -15.65 24.69
CA VAL A 205 -2.26 -16.94 25.00
C VAL A 205 -2.87 -18.10 24.19
N PRO A 206 -4.21 -18.29 24.17
CA PRO A 206 -4.83 -19.33 23.34
C PRO A 206 -4.60 -19.11 21.85
N LEU A 207 -4.58 -17.85 21.39
CA LEU A 207 -4.32 -17.52 19.99
C LEU A 207 -2.90 -17.93 19.57
N PHE A 208 -1.89 -17.65 20.41
CA PHE A 208 -0.52 -18.11 20.16
C PHE A 208 -0.43 -19.64 20.11
N VAL A 209 -1.05 -20.34 21.05
CA VAL A 209 -1.08 -21.82 21.06
C VAL A 209 -1.72 -22.35 19.77
N SER A 210 -2.83 -21.76 19.34
CA SER A 210 -3.50 -22.13 18.08
C SER A 210 -2.62 -21.85 16.85
N ALA A 211 -1.97 -20.67 16.80
CA ALA A 211 -1.07 -20.30 15.71
C ALA A 211 0.12 -21.28 15.60
N PHE A 212 0.74 -21.65 16.72
CA PHE A 212 1.81 -22.65 16.73
C PHE A 212 1.34 -24.01 16.28
N ARG A 213 0.15 -24.46 16.69
CA ARG A 213 -0.44 -25.72 16.23
C ARG A 213 -0.62 -25.72 14.71
N ILE A 214 -1.23 -24.65 14.17
CA ILE A 214 -1.41 -24.50 12.72
C ILE A 214 -0.05 -24.50 11.98
N ALA A 215 0.96 -23.84 12.54
CA ALA A 215 2.29 -23.80 11.95
C ALA A 215 2.95 -25.20 11.93
N MET A 216 2.82 -25.98 13.02
CA MET A 216 3.34 -27.35 13.08
C MET A 216 2.60 -28.29 12.12
N ASP A 217 1.27 -28.20 12.04
CA ASP A 217 0.47 -29.00 11.09
C ASP A 217 0.87 -28.66 9.63
N LEU A 218 1.08 -27.37 9.33
CA LEU A 218 1.58 -26.96 8.02
C LEU A 218 2.98 -27.50 7.73
N ALA A 219 3.90 -27.42 8.71
CA ALA A 219 5.26 -27.92 8.55
C ALA A 219 5.28 -29.44 8.27
N MET A 220 4.52 -30.22 9.04
CA MET A 220 4.36 -31.66 8.79
C MET A 220 3.75 -31.96 7.43
N ALA A 221 2.73 -31.17 7.00
CA ALA A 221 2.14 -31.33 5.68
C ALA A 221 3.11 -30.97 4.54
N MET A 222 4.01 -30.01 4.75
CA MET A 222 5.05 -29.64 3.78
C MET A 222 6.14 -30.73 3.71
N GLU A 223 6.56 -31.25 4.86
CA GLU A 223 7.55 -32.32 4.96
C GLU A 223 7.03 -33.61 4.30
N SER A 224 5.79 -34.02 4.56
CA SER A 224 5.17 -35.20 3.93
C SER A 224 5.04 -35.07 2.41
N ARG A 225 5.04 -33.84 1.86
CA ARG A 225 5.09 -33.54 0.43
C ARG A 225 6.51 -33.34 -0.10
N CYS A 226 7.53 -33.71 0.68
CA CYS A 226 8.93 -33.61 0.32
C CYS A 226 9.38 -32.17 -0.04
N TYR A 227 8.87 -31.16 0.68
CA TYR A 227 9.30 -29.80 0.47
C TYR A 227 10.77 -29.60 0.86
N ARG A 228 11.62 -29.18 -0.09
CA ARG A 228 13.07 -28.96 0.10
C ARG A 228 13.53 -27.55 -0.24
N GLY A 229 12.66 -26.54 -0.01
CA GLY A 229 12.99 -25.15 -0.34
C GLY A 229 12.62 -24.74 -1.76
N GLY A 230 13.18 -23.63 -2.22
CA GLY A 230 12.83 -23.01 -3.52
C GLY A 230 13.61 -23.48 -4.73
N GLU A 231 14.63 -24.39 -4.56
CA GLU A 231 15.47 -24.84 -5.64
C GLU A 231 14.75 -25.90 -6.50
N HIS A 232 14.92 -25.78 -7.83
CA HIS A 232 14.34 -26.70 -8.83
C HIS A 232 12.80 -26.80 -8.82
N ARG A 233 12.08 -25.80 -8.27
CA ARG A 233 10.62 -25.78 -8.32
C ARG A 233 10.09 -25.10 -9.57
N THR A 234 9.09 -25.73 -10.20
CA THR A 234 8.24 -25.11 -11.22
C THR A 234 7.05 -24.41 -10.56
N ARG A 235 6.55 -23.36 -11.19
CA ARG A 235 5.34 -22.67 -10.74
C ARG A 235 4.14 -23.13 -11.51
N MET A 236 3.03 -23.36 -10.82
CA MET A 236 1.76 -23.72 -11.45
C MET A 236 1.23 -22.60 -12.34
N HIS A 237 1.42 -21.34 -11.92
CA HIS A 237 1.08 -20.15 -12.68
C HIS A 237 2.34 -19.33 -12.95
N GLU A 238 2.88 -19.46 -14.16
CA GLU A 238 4.02 -18.66 -14.58
C GLU A 238 3.55 -17.25 -14.97
N MET A 239 4.17 -16.23 -14.39
CA MET A 239 3.99 -14.86 -14.81
C MET A 239 4.77 -14.62 -16.10
N LYS A 240 4.05 -14.35 -17.20
CA LYS A 240 4.62 -14.00 -18.51
C LYS A 240 4.15 -12.62 -18.90
N LEU A 241 5.08 -11.75 -19.30
CA LEU A 241 4.75 -10.43 -19.82
C LEU A 241 3.93 -10.58 -21.10
N LYS A 242 2.79 -9.92 -21.13
CA LYS A 242 1.86 -9.89 -22.26
C LYS A 242 2.05 -8.60 -23.06
N GLY A 243 1.46 -8.51 -24.25
CA GLY A 243 1.50 -7.29 -25.07
C GLY A 243 0.97 -6.06 -24.33
N MET A 244 -0.02 -6.23 -23.45
CA MET A 244 -0.56 -5.15 -22.60
C MET A 244 0.47 -4.62 -21.60
N ASP A 245 1.35 -5.47 -21.09
CA ASP A 245 2.40 -5.05 -20.16
C ASP A 245 3.44 -4.20 -20.87
N TRP A 246 3.79 -4.55 -22.11
CA TRP A 246 4.67 -3.73 -22.95
C TRP A 246 4.06 -2.38 -23.29
N ALA A 247 2.76 -2.32 -23.58
CA ALA A 247 2.05 -1.05 -23.80
C ALA A 247 2.06 -0.18 -22.52
N ALA A 248 1.87 -0.77 -21.35
CA ALA A 248 1.95 -0.05 -20.07
C ALA A 248 3.37 0.45 -19.79
N ILE A 249 4.40 -0.34 -20.08
CA ILE A 249 5.80 0.08 -19.96
C ILE A 249 6.10 1.23 -20.93
N ALA A 250 5.66 1.15 -22.18
CA ALA A 250 5.84 2.22 -23.16
C ALA A 250 5.16 3.52 -22.69
N PHE A 251 3.95 3.44 -22.16
CA PHE A 251 3.21 4.58 -21.60
C PHE A 251 3.95 5.20 -20.41
N LEU A 252 4.52 4.39 -19.53
CA LEU A 252 5.35 4.83 -18.41
C LEU A 252 6.63 5.53 -18.90
N VAL A 253 7.32 4.98 -19.91
CA VAL A 253 8.54 5.57 -20.47
C VAL A 253 8.25 6.93 -21.12
N VAL A 254 7.13 7.05 -21.84
CA VAL A 254 6.70 8.35 -22.40
C VAL A 254 6.41 9.36 -21.29
N PHE A 255 5.76 8.94 -20.21
CA PHE A 255 5.51 9.80 -19.06
C PHE A 255 6.81 10.25 -18.38
N LEU A 256 7.76 9.33 -18.12
CA LEU A 256 9.12 9.63 -17.64
C LEU A 256 9.84 10.65 -18.53
N ALA A 257 9.83 10.40 -19.84
CA ALA A 257 10.48 11.30 -20.81
C ALA A 257 9.88 12.71 -20.77
N MET A 258 8.54 12.83 -20.67
CA MET A 258 7.88 14.15 -20.57
C MET A 258 8.32 14.91 -19.31
N ILE A 259 8.39 14.25 -18.16
CA ILE A 259 8.83 14.91 -16.91
C ILE A 259 10.30 15.29 -16.95
N ILE A 260 11.18 14.42 -17.48
CA ILE A 260 12.60 14.74 -17.61
C ILE A 260 12.82 15.92 -18.57
N ILE A 261 12.09 15.98 -19.67
CA ILE A 261 12.16 17.09 -20.62
C ILE A 261 11.68 18.38 -19.95
N GLU A 262 10.55 18.31 -19.23
CA GLU A 262 9.99 19.47 -18.50
C GLU A 262 10.98 20.00 -17.46
N SER A 263 11.57 19.12 -16.64
CA SER A 263 12.54 19.51 -15.61
C SER A 263 13.87 20.05 -16.17
N ARG A 264 14.14 19.86 -17.47
CA ARG A 264 15.33 20.41 -18.16
C ARG A 264 15.05 21.76 -18.80
N ILE A 265 13.80 22.06 -19.12
CA ILE A 265 13.38 23.30 -19.79
C ILE A 265 13.06 24.39 -18.77
N PHE A 266 12.52 24.03 -17.64
CA PHE A 266 12.10 24.91 -16.53
C PHE A 266 12.89 24.64 -15.25
#